data_cef7c0ff63a77f1dfd41d15a5b96394a
#
_entry.id   cef7c0ff63a77f1dfd41d15a5b96394a
#
_cell.length_a   1.000
_cell.length_b   1.000
_cell.length_c   1.000
_cell.angle_alpha   90.00
_cell.angle_beta   90.00
_cell.angle_gamma   90.00
#
_symmetry.space_group_name_H-M   'P 1'
#
loop_
_entity.id
_entity.type
_entity.pdbx_description
1 polymer ?
#
loop_
_entity_poly.entity_id
_entity_poly.type
_entity_poly.pdbx_seq_one_letter_code
_entity_poly.pdbx_strand_id
1 'polypeptide(L)'
;MTEPLTNYLGKPASALLASPPFKFWPFERSVEEDLPERPVDYVFPQHGLELTCDNDEKIHSIFLKSDSFDQALLDIPFSSSRSDVLSLLGVPSKSGGAHTHPILGEYGAWDLFARPGHAIHVGYRADADRIRMVTLMRADVVP
;
A
#
# COMPACT_ATOMS: atom_id res chain seq x y z
N MET A 1 -5.37 0.13 -20.78
CA MET A 1 -4.61 0.70 -19.65
C MET A 1 -5.44 0.57 -18.38
N THR A 2 -4.84 0.02 -17.34
CA THR A 2 -5.54 -0.14 -16.06
C THR A 2 -5.70 1.21 -15.38
N GLU A 3 -6.86 1.43 -14.76
CA GLU A 3 -7.09 2.61 -13.93
C GLU A 3 -6.05 2.66 -12.80
N PRO A 4 -5.43 3.82 -12.49
CA PRO A 4 -4.52 3.91 -11.35
C PRO A 4 -5.18 3.47 -10.05
N LEU A 5 -4.46 2.68 -9.26
CA LEU A 5 -4.98 2.18 -7.98
C LEU A 5 -5.41 3.30 -7.02
N THR A 6 -4.75 4.45 -7.09
CA THR A 6 -5.11 5.62 -6.27
C THR A 6 -6.55 6.08 -6.50
N ASN A 7 -7.13 5.81 -7.66
CA ASN A 7 -8.51 6.18 -7.96
C ASN A 7 -9.52 5.38 -7.14
N TYR A 8 -9.12 4.24 -6.56
CA TYR A 8 -10.00 3.46 -5.68
C TYR A 8 -10.04 3.98 -4.24
N LEU A 9 -9.12 4.86 -3.86
CA LEU A 9 -9.15 5.45 -2.52
C LEU A 9 -10.42 6.30 -2.33
N GLY A 10 -11.14 6.04 -1.25
CA GLY A 10 -12.42 6.67 -0.98
C GLY A 10 -13.63 6.05 -1.66
N LYS A 11 -13.41 5.09 -2.56
CA LYS A 11 -14.50 4.33 -3.20
C LYS A 11 -14.86 3.10 -2.38
N PRO A 12 -16.10 2.58 -2.52
CA PRO A 12 -16.46 1.29 -1.90
C PRO A 12 -15.54 0.18 -2.39
N ALA A 13 -15.18 -0.75 -1.49
CA ALA A 13 -14.38 -1.91 -1.86
C ALA A 13 -14.99 -2.69 -3.03
N SER A 14 -16.33 -2.74 -3.11
CA SER A 14 -17.06 -3.39 -4.21
C SER A 14 -16.65 -2.87 -5.59
N ALA A 15 -16.27 -1.61 -5.70
CA ALA A 15 -15.82 -1.04 -6.98
C ALA A 15 -14.53 -1.69 -7.47
N LEU A 16 -13.57 -1.92 -6.58
CA LEU A 16 -12.34 -2.63 -6.90
C LEU A 16 -12.62 -4.12 -7.16
N LEU A 17 -13.40 -4.75 -6.28
CA LEU A 17 -13.70 -6.18 -6.38
C LEU A 17 -14.45 -6.55 -7.66
N ALA A 18 -15.16 -5.62 -8.27
CA ALA A 18 -15.85 -5.82 -9.53
C ALA A 18 -14.99 -5.58 -10.77
N SER A 19 -13.78 -5.05 -10.60
CA SER A 19 -12.91 -4.63 -11.70
C SER A 19 -11.85 -5.69 -12.02
N PRO A 20 -11.57 -5.95 -13.32
CA PRO A 20 -10.44 -6.80 -13.69
C PRO A 20 -9.10 -6.12 -13.33
N PRO A 21 -8.06 -6.85 -12.95
CA PRO A 21 -8.02 -8.31 -12.75
C PRO A 21 -8.52 -8.74 -11.36
N PHE A 22 -8.81 -7.79 -10.46
CA PHE A 22 -9.10 -8.06 -9.05
C PHE A 22 -10.31 -8.98 -8.85
N LYS A 23 -11.32 -8.87 -9.71
CA LYS A 23 -12.53 -9.71 -9.63
C LYS A 23 -12.26 -11.20 -9.80
N PHE A 24 -11.09 -11.56 -10.34
CA PHE A 24 -10.69 -12.96 -10.55
C PHE A 24 -9.80 -13.50 -9.42
N TRP A 25 -9.41 -12.66 -8.47
CA TRP A 25 -8.47 -13.03 -7.42
C TRP A 25 -9.20 -13.44 -6.15
N PRO A 26 -8.82 -14.58 -5.54
CA PRO A 26 -9.42 -14.95 -4.26
C PRO A 26 -8.98 -14.01 -3.15
N PHE A 27 -9.90 -13.72 -2.24
CA PHE A 27 -9.64 -12.84 -1.11
C PHE A 27 -10.36 -13.33 0.14
N GLU A 28 -9.93 -12.82 1.29
CA GLU A 28 -10.56 -13.02 2.58
C GLU A 28 -10.97 -11.65 3.14
N ARG A 29 -12.20 -11.55 3.62
CA ARG A 29 -12.73 -10.35 4.26
C ARG A 29 -12.80 -10.56 5.77
N SER A 30 -12.33 -9.57 6.53
CA SER A 30 -12.44 -9.59 7.99
C SER A 30 -12.81 -8.22 8.52
N VAL A 31 -13.45 -8.18 9.70
CA VAL A 31 -13.81 -6.95 10.40
C VAL A 31 -13.11 -6.95 11.75
N GLU A 32 -12.41 -5.86 12.05
CA GLU A 32 -11.75 -5.63 13.33
C GLU A 32 -12.77 -5.10 14.35
N GLU A 33 -13.56 -6.00 14.90
CA GLU A 33 -14.70 -5.62 15.78
C GLU A 33 -14.26 -5.04 17.12
N ASP A 34 -13.03 -5.34 17.56
CA ASP A 34 -12.49 -4.84 18.82
C ASP A 34 -12.04 -3.39 18.75
N LEU A 35 -11.92 -2.81 17.56
CA LEU A 35 -11.54 -1.41 17.38
C LEU A 35 -12.78 -0.54 17.20
N PRO A 36 -12.82 0.68 17.81
CA PRO A 36 -13.98 1.57 17.72
C PRO A 36 -14.40 1.91 16.29
N GLU A 37 -13.43 2.06 15.38
CA GLU A 37 -13.66 2.38 13.97
C GLU A 37 -14.16 1.18 13.17
N ARG A 38 -14.01 -0.02 13.71
CA ARG A 38 -14.41 -1.28 13.07
C ARG A 38 -13.94 -1.37 11.61
N PRO A 39 -12.61 -1.24 11.34
CA PRO A 39 -12.11 -1.29 9.97
C PRO A 39 -12.38 -2.66 9.34
N VAL A 40 -12.57 -2.64 8.03
CA VAL A 40 -12.81 -3.84 7.23
C VAL A 40 -11.61 -4.09 6.36
N ASP A 41 -11.03 -5.30 6.43
CA ASP A 41 -9.86 -5.70 5.66
C ASP A 41 -10.23 -6.70 4.59
N TYR A 42 -9.65 -6.52 3.40
CA TYR A 42 -9.69 -7.47 2.30
C TYR A 42 -8.27 -7.89 1.99
N VAL A 43 -7.95 -9.16 2.18
CA VAL A 43 -6.61 -9.71 1.95
C VAL A 43 -6.64 -10.65 0.77
N PHE A 44 -5.78 -10.39 -0.21
CA PHE A 44 -5.58 -11.25 -1.39
C PHE A 44 -4.24 -12.00 -1.21
N PRO A 45 -4.24 -13.15 -0.53
CA PRO A 45 -2.98 -13.77 -0.08
C PRO A 45 -2.10 -14.27 -1.22
N GLN A 46 -2.68 -14.56 -2.38
CA GLN A 46 -1.93 -15.05 -3.53
C GLN A 46 -1.37 -13.94 -4.42
N HIS A 47 -1.79 -12.68 -4.19
CA HIS A 47 -1.45 -11.57 -5.09
C HIS A 47 -0.81 -10.37 -4.39
N GLY A 48 -0.45 -10.50 -3.12
CA GLY A 48 0.26 -9.44 -2.40
C GLY A 48 -0.49 -8.12 -2.30
N LEU A 49 -1.82 -8.17 -2.29
CA LEU A 49 -2.69 -7.02 -2.19
C LEU A 49 -3.49 -7.10 -0.90
N GLU A 50 -3.55 -5.98 -0.16
CA GLU A 50 -4.45 -5.83 0.97
C GLU A 50 -5.16 -4.48 0.88
N LEU A 51 -6.44 -4.48 1.24
CA LEU A 51 -7.22 -3.25 1.34
C LEU A 51 -7.65 -3.09 2.79
N THR A 52 -7.50 -1.88 3.34
CA THR A 52 -8.15 -1.54 4.61
C THR A 52 -9.19 -0.47 4.33
N CYS A 53 -10.40 -0.71 4.82
CA CYS A 53 -11.57 0.13 4.60
C CYS A 53 -12.08 0.68 5.92
N ASP A 54 -12.79 1.81 5.87
CA ASP A 54 -13.53 2.32 7.01
C ASP A 54 -14.79 1.46 7.27
N ASN A 55 -15.59 1.82 8.27
CA ASN A 55 -16.80 1.06 8.62
C ASN A 55 -17.93 1.16 7.57
N ASP A 56 -17.82 2.07 6.62
CA ASP A 56 -18.70 2.15 5.45
C ASP A 56 -18.15 1.34 4.26
N GLU A 57 -17.09 0.57 4.49
CA GLU A 57 -16.37 -0.22 3.48
C GLU A 57 -15.81 0.61 2.32
N LYS A 58 -15.46 1.87 2.58
CA LYS A 58 -14.72 2.70 1.65
C LYS A 58 -13.23 2.53 1.87
N ILE A 59 -12.49 2.32 0.79
CA ILE A 59 -11.06 2.03 0.84
C ILE A 59 -10.30 3.26 1.33
N HIS A 60 -9.52 3.12 2.40
CA HIS A 60 -8.64 4.20 2.86
C HIS A 60 -7.15 3.86 2.71
N SER A 61 -6.79 2.58 2.57
CA SER A 61 -5.39 2.17 2.39
C SER A 61 -5.30 0.96 1.48
N ILE A 62 -4.31 0.97 0.59
CA ILE A 62 -4.02 -0.12 -0.35
C ILE A 62 -2.56 -0.50 -0.17
N PHE A 63 -2.31 -1.76 0.22
CA PHE A 63 -0.96 -2.29 0.47
C PHE A 63 -0.55 -3.20 -0.68
N LEU A 64 0.61 -2.91 -1.28
CA LEU A 64 1.14 -3.63 -2.43
C LEU A 64 2.49 -4.23 -2.05
N LYS A 65 2.53 -5.56 -1.92
CA LYS A 65 3.74 -6.29 -1.48
C LYS A 65 4.59 -6.68 -2.68
N SER A 66 5.89 -6.34 -2.63
CA SER A 66 6.79 -6.51 -3.77
C SER A 66 7.06 -7.97 -4.16
N ASP A 67 6.86 -8.91 -3.23
CA ASP A 67 7.13 -10.33 -3.48
C ASP A 67 6.04 -11.05 -4.27
N SER A 68 4.83 -10.50 -4.36
CA SER A 68 3.71 -11.19 -4.99
C SER A 68 2.75 -10.31 -5.78
N PHE A 69 2.76 -8.98 -5.62
CA PHE A 69 1.89 -8.12 -6.41
C PHE A 69 2.37 -8.02 -7.87
N ASP A 70 1.43 -8.00 -8.80
CA ASP A 70 1.73 -7.92 -10.23
C ASP A 70 2.33 -6.54 -10.58
N GLN A 71 3.61 -6.52 -10.93
CA GLN A 71 4.35 -5.31 -11.29
C GLN A 71 3.69 -4.52 -12.42
N ALA A 72 3.02 -5.20 -13.34
CA ALA A 72 2.37 -4.55 -14.48
C ALA A 72 1.24 -3.59 -14.08
N LEU A 73 0.72 -3.71 -12.86
CA LEU A 73 -0.37 -2.87 -12.33
C LEU A 73 0.14 -1.64 -11.57
N LEU A 74 1.45 -1.46 -11.47
CA LEU A 74 2.07 -0.38 -10.71
C LEU A 74 3.14 0.32 -11.55
N ASP A 75 3.14 1.65 -11.53
CA ASP A 75 4.09 2.45 -12.31
C ASP A 75 5.50 2.50 -11.70
N ILE A 76 5.64 2.14 -10.43
CA ILE A 76 6.91 2.15 -9.72
C ILE A 76 7.49 0.74 -9.78
N PRO A 77 8.67 0.51 -10.42
CA PRO A 77 9.28 -0.81 -10.39
C PRO A 77 9.69 -1.20 -8.98
N PHE A 78 9.30 -2.40 -8.54
CA PHE A 78 9.68 -2.90 -7.21
C PHE A 78 11.19 -3.10 -7.08
N SER A 79 11.90 -3.26 -8.19
CA SER A 79 13.36 -3.34 -8.22
C SER A 79 14.06 -1.99 -7.98
N SER A 80 13.30 -0.89 -7.93
CA SER A 80 13.86 0.45 -7.75
C SER A 80 14.61 0.58 -6.43
N SER A 81 15.78 1.21 -6.49
CA SER A 81 16.50 1.67 -5.30
C SER A 81 15.76 2.86 -4.68
N ARG A 82 16.12 3.21 -3.44
CA ARG A 82 15.60 4.42 -2.82
C ARG A 82 15.90 5.66 -3.66
N SER A 83 17.11 5.74 -4.22
CA SER A 83 17.51 6.85 -5.10
C SER A 83 16.63 6.94 -6.34
N ASP A 84 16.28 5.80 -6.95
CA ASP A 84 15.39 5.75 -8.11
C ASP A 84 13.98 6.26 -7.74
N VAL A 85 13.47 5.85 -6.60
CA VAL A 85 12.15 6.29 -6.11
C VAL A 85 12.13 7.80 -5.88
N LEU A 86 13.17 8.34 -5.26
CA LEU A 86 13.28 9.79 -5.03
C LEU A 86 13.34 10.57 -6.34
N SER A 87 14.04 10.01 -7.36
CA SER A 87 14.08 10.63 -8.69
C SER A 87 12.71 10.63 -9.36
N LEU A 88 11.92 9.57 -9.16
CA LEU A 88 10.60 9.41 -9.77
C LEU A 88 9.53 10.23 -9.05
N LEU A 89 9.52 10.21 -7.71
CA LEU A 89 8.43 10.78 -6.91
C LEU A 89 8.77 12.14 -6.31
N GLY A 90 10.03 12.55 -6.31
CA GLY A 90 10.46 13.84 -5.80
C GLY A 90 10.83 13.82 -4.32
N VAL A 91 10.66 14.97 -3.65
CA VAL A 91 11.03 15.13 -2.25
C VAL A 91 9.93 14.55 -1.35
N PRO A 92 10.28 13.61 -0.44
CA PRO A 92 9.29 13.08 0.50
C PRO A 92 8.89 14.12 1.55
N SER A 93 7.65 14.03 2.03
CA SER A 93 7.17 14.86 3.14
C SER A 93 7.70 14.37 4.48
N LYS A 94 7.95 13.07 4.60
CA LYS A 94 8.55 12.42 5.77
C LYS A 94 9.41 11.25 5.30
N SER A 95 10.44 10.94 6.10
CA SER A 95 11.33 9.82 5.83
C SER A 95 11.82 9.19 7.12
N GLY A 96 12.19 7.92 7.05
CA GLY A 96 12.85 7.20 8.14
C GLY A 96 14.00 6.36 7.61
N GLY A 97 15.03 6.20 8.44
CA GLY A 97 16.18 5.33 8.12
C GLY A 97 15.92 3.89 8.52
N ALA A 98 16.77 3.00 8.02
CA ALA A 98 16.79 1.61 8.47
C ALA A 98 17.10 1.55 9.97
N HIS A 99 16.45 0.64 10.67
CA HIS A 99 16.66 0.48 12.12
C HIS A 99 16.41 -0.95 12.54
N THR A 100 16.93 -1.31 13.74
CA THR A 100 16.73 -2.62 14.34
C THR A 100 15.83 -2.50 15.56
N HIS A 101 14.73 -3.25 15.56
CA HIS A 101 13.86 -3.36 16.72
C HIS A 101 14.29 -4.55 17.57
N PRO A 102 14.41 -4.42 18.93
CA PRO A 102 14.91 -5.50 19.79
C PRO A 102 14.12 -6.81 19.68
N ILE A 103 12.82 -6.75 19.39
CA ILE A 103 11.94 -7.92 19.32
C ILE A 103 11.59 -8.28 17.88
N LEU A 104 11.26 -7.28 17.05
CA LEU A 104 10.72 -7.48 15.70
C LEU A 104 11.81 -7.59 14.61
N GLY A 105 13.08 -7.31 14.94
CA GLY A 105 14.19 -7.45 14.01
C GLY A 105 14.47 -6.19 13.21
N GLU A 106 15.04 -6.37 12.01
CA GLU A 106 15.50 -5.28 11.15
C GLU A 106 14.37 -4.71 10.30
N TYR A 107 14.29 -3.38 10.24
CA TYR A 107 13.40 -2.64 9.36
C TYR A 107 14.20 -1.83 8.35
N GLY A 108 13.73 -1.80 7.11
CA GLY A 108 14.30 -0.95 6.08
C GLY A 108 13.89 0.51 6.24
N ALA A 109 14.54 1.37 5.45
CA ALA A 109 14.17 2.78 5.34
C ALA A 109 12.77 2.92 4.71
N TRP A 110 12.20 4.11 4.82
CA TRP A 110 10.92 4.42 4.20
C TRP A 110 10.82 5.89 3.84
N ASP A 111 9.98 6.20 2.86
CA ASP A 111 9.67 7.56 2.44
C ASP A 111 8.16 7.70 2.26
N LEU A 112 7.62 8.84 2.66
CA LEU A 112 6.21 9.20 2.50
C LEU A 112 6.10 10.42 1.58
N PHE A 113 5.30 10.29 0.53
CA PHE A 113 5.11 11.34 -0.47
C PHE A 113 3.68 11.84 -0.43
N ALA A 114 3.49 13.11 -0.04
CA ALA A 114 2.17 13.72 -0.03
C ALA A 114 1.74 14.10 -1.46
N ARG A 115 0.47 13.89 -1.78
CA ARG A 115 -0.17 14.24 -3.05
C ARG A 115 -1.54 14.87 -2.77
N PRO A 116 -2.15 15.57 -3.74
CA PRO A 116 -3.52 16.03 -3.56
C PRO A 116 -4.47 14.86 -3.31
N GLY A 117 -5.11 14.83 -2.14
CA GLY A 117 -6.11 13.84 -1.76
C GLY A 117 -5.59 12.49 -1.31
N HIS A 118 -4.27 12.23 -1.40
CA HIS A 118 -3.70 10.93 -0.99
C HIS A 118 -2.22 11.05 -0.64
N ALA A 119 -1.63 9.94 -0.21
CA ALA A 119 -0.19 9.84 0.00
C ALA A 119 0.31 8.48 -0.46
N ILE A 120 1.59 8.43 -0.82
CA ILE A 120 2.29 7.22 -1.24
C ILE A 120 3.38 6.94 -0.22
N HIS A 121 3.31 5.81 0.46
CA HIS A 121 4.36 5.36 1.38
C HIS A 121 5.15 4.24 0.71
N VAL A 122 6.47 4.40 0.64
CA VAL A 122 7.36 3.39 0.06
C VAL A 122 8.27 2.88 1.17
N GLY A 123 8.15 1.59 1.49
CA GLY A 123 9.04 0.91 2.41
C GLY A 123 10.07 0.09 1.64
N TYR A 124 11.32 0.16 2.06
CA TYR A 124 12.43 -0.54 1.42
C TYR A 124 12.80 -1.78 2.22
N ARG A 125 13.45 -2.72 1.57
CA ARG A 125 13.92 -3.93 2.24
C ARG A 125 15.05 -3.58 3.20
N ALA A 126 15.13 -4.32 4.31
CA ALA A 126 16.24 -4.18 5.27
C ALA A 126 17.53 -4.82 4.73
N ASP A 127 17.40 -5.80 3.83
CA ASP A 127 18.52 -6.62 3.32
C ASP A 127 18.98 -6.23 1.91
N ALA A 128 18.29 -5.30 1.26
CA ALA A 128 18.62 -4.90 -0.12
C ALA A 128 18.05 -3.51 -0.43
N ASP A 129 18.71 -2.79 -1.33
CA ASP A 129 18.26 -1.46 -1.76
C ASP A 129 17.20 -1.62 -2.86
N ARG A 130 16.01 -2.03 -2.45
CA ARG A 130 14.84 -2.14 -3.33
C ARG A 130 13.57 -2.07 -2.49
N ILE A 131 12.43 -1.88 -3.17
CA ILE A 131 11.13 -1.74 -2.51
C ILE A 131 10.68 -3.06 -1.89
N ARG A 132 10.19 -2.98 -0.64
CA ARG A 132 9.50 -4.08 0.05
C ARG A 132 8.00 -3.96 -0.14
N MET A 133 7.44 -2.77 0.04
CA MET A 133 6.00 -2.54 0.00
C MET A 133 5.69 -1.09 -0.39
N VAL A 134 4.66 -0.90 -1.19
CA VAL A 134 4.09 0.42 -1.49
C VAL A 134 2.70 0.47 -0.84
N THR A 135 2.42 1.54 -0.10
CA THR A 135 1.11 1.77 0.50
C THR A 135 0.53 3.06 -0.06
N LEU A 136 -0.68 2.96 -0.59
CA LEU A 136 -1.45 4.11 -1.05
C LEU A 136 -2.48 4.43 0.02
N MET A 137 -2.52 5.69 0.48
CA MET A 137 -3.37 6.09 1.61
C MET A 137 -4.23 7.29 1.25
N ARG A 138 -5.49 7.25 1.68
CA ARG A 138 -6.38 8.41 1.64
C ARG A 138 -5.83 9.47 2.60
N ALA A 139 -5.97 10.76 2.25
CA ALA A 139 -5.32 11.86 2.97
C ALA A 139 -5.67 11.90 4.47
N ASP A 140 -6.89 11.51 4.84
CA ASP A 140 -7.36 11.55 6.24
C ASP A 140 -6.76 10.47 7.15
N VAL A 141 -6.09 9.45 6.58
CA VAL A 141 -5.46 8.37 7.37
C VAL A 141 -3.93 8.41 7.35
N VAL A 142 -3.34 9.43 6.75
CA VAL A 142 -1.89 9.61 6.70
C VAL A 142 -1.37 9.96 8.11
N PRO A 143 -0.37 9.19 8.63
CA PRO A 143 0.20 9.45 9.95
C PRO A 143 0.97 10.77 10.05
#